data_157fbc14a1cdf15f2622791ddd1e1842
#
_entry.id   157fbc14a1cdf15f2622791ddd1e1842
#
_cell.length_a   1.000
_cell.length_b   1.000
_cell.length_c   1.000
_cell.angle_alpha   90.00
_cell.angle_beta   90.00
_cell.angle_gamma   90.00
#
_symmetry.space_group_name_H-M   'P 1'
#
loop_
_entity.id
_entity.type
_entity.pdbx_description
1 polymer ?
#
loop_
_entity_poly.entity_id
_entity_poly.type
_entity_poly.pdbx_seq_one_letter_code
_entity_poly.pdbx_strand_id
1 'polypeptide(L)'
;MNLPSRVKIVEVGPRDGLQNEKQVVPTAIKIELIERLAEAGVRVIEATSFVSPKWVPQMGDNTAVLQGIQRKPGVTYTALSPNLQGFDGAVQAGANEVAIFGAASESFSRKNINCSIAESLKRFEPVVSAASALEIPVRGYVSCVVGCPYEGAIAPEQVASVAQTLFDMGCYEVSLGDTIGVGNPASVQRMIEACARRIPIGKLAGHYHDTYGMAIANIYASLQSGMAVFDASVAGLGGCPYAQGASGNVATEDVVYLLDGLGIETGIDLAKLAAIGDWISTAINRPNGAKAGRAICTRTP
;
A
#
# COMPACT_ATOMS: atom_id res chain seq x y z
N MET A 1 -22.99 -12.89 9.36
CA MET A 1 -21.84 -12.63 8.47
C MET A 1 -20.59 -13.07 9.21
N ASN A 2 -19.76 -13.87 8.56
CA ASN A 2 -18.54 -14.37 9.20
C ASN A 2 -17.38 -13.46 8.77
N LEU A 3 -17.14 -12.39 9.54
CA LEU A 3 -15.99 -11.52 9.33
C LEU A 3 -14.71 -12.21 9.82
N PRO A 4 -13.53 -11.92 9.27
CA PRO A 4 -12.27 -12.44 9.77
C PRO A 4 -12.03 -11.96 11.21
N SER A 5 -11.49 -12.83 12.07
CA SER A 5 -11.16 -12.46 13.46
C SER A 5 -9.89 -11.63 13.57
N ARG A 6 -9.07 -11.62 12.53
CA ARG A 6 -7.81 -10.85 12.45
C ARG A 6 -7.60 -10.27 11.06
N VAL A 7 -7.06 -9.07 11.00
CA VAL A 7 -6.69 -8.36 9.77
C VAL A 7 -5.21 -7.96 9.82
N LYS A 8 -4.51 -8.20 8.72
CA LYS A 8 -3.16 -7.67 8.50
C LYS A 8 -3.25 -6.29 7.86
N ILE A 9 -2.64 -5.29 8.50
CA ILE A 9 -2.43 -3.98 7.91
C ILE A 9 -1.02 -3.90 7.34
N VAL A 10 -0.92 -3.48 6.09
CA VAL A 10 0.34 -3.10 5.44
C VAL A 10 0.40 -1.58 5.43
N GLU A 11 1.32 -1.03 6.18
CA GLU A 11 1.49 0.42 6.30
C GLU A 11 2.34 0.93 5.14
N VAL A 12 1.71 1.69 4.26
CA VAL A 12 2.37 2.23 3.07
C VAL A 12 2.72 3.72 3.19
N GLY A 13 2.47 4.32 4.33
CA GLY A 13 2.73 5.74 4.59
C GLY A 13 4.17 6.16 4.30
N PRO A 14 5.20 5.45 4.78
CA PRO A 14 6.59 5.83 4.55
C PRO A 14 7.00 5.78 3.07
N ARG A 15 6.37 4.93 2.24
CA ARG A 15 6.65 4.86 0.81
C ARG A 15 5.59 5.58 -0.02
N ASP A 16 4.40 5.00 -0.17
CA ASP A 16 3.34 5.53 -1.03
C ASP A 16 2.80 6.85 -0.50
N GLY A 17 2.64 6.93 0.80
CA GLY A 17 2.20 8.15 1.49
C GLY A 17 3.12 9.33 1.26
N LEU A 18 4.41 9.17 1.51
CA LEU A 18 5.40 10.25 1.38
C LEU A 18 5.84 10.51 -0.06
N GLN A 19 5.70 9.54 -0.97
CA GLN A 19 6.24 9.61 -2.33
C GLN A 19 5.85 10.89 -3.09
N ASN A 20 4.63 11.37 -2.88
CA ASN A 20 4.06 12.52 -3.58
C ASN A 20 4.14 13.83 -2.78
N GLU A 21 4.82 13.84 -1.63
CA GLU A 21 5.01 15.08 -0.87
C GLU A 21 5.89 16.06 -1.64
N LYS A 22 5.45 17.33 -1.66
CA LYS A 22 6.10 18.39 -2.46
C LYS A 22 7.51 18.71 -1.95
N GLN A 23 7.71 18.65 -0.65
CA GLN A 23 9.00 18.88 -0.02
C GLN A 23 9.66 17.53 0.28
N VAL A 24 10.96 17.45 0.00
CA VAL A 24 11.71 16.22 0.35
C VAL A 24 11.75 16.11 1.87
N VAL A 25 11.18 15.02 2.37
CA VAL A 25 11.16 14.69 3.80
C VAL A 25 12.56 14.21 4.20
N PRO A 26 13.16 14.77 5.26
CA PRO A 26 14.47 14.34 5.72
C PRO A 26 14.53 12.85 6.06
N THR A 27 15.63 12.19 5.73
CA THR A 27 15.87 10.76 6.00
C THR A 27 15.62 10.40 7.47
N ALA A 28 16.05 11.23 8.40
CA ALA A 28 15.84 11.00 9.83
C ALA A 28 14.34 10.94 10.21
N ILE A 29 13.50 11.78 9.61
CA ILE A 29 12.04 11.77 9.83
C ILE A 29 11.42 10.49 9.27
N LYS A 30 11.88 10.01 8.10
CA LYS A 30 11.39 8.74 7.51
C LYS A 30 11.75 7.55 8.41
N ILE A 31 12.98 7.49 8.89
CA ILE A 31 13.46 6.46 9.81
C ILE A 31 12.62 6.49 11.09
N GLU A 32 12.48 7.66 11.72
CA GLU A 32 11.71 7.84 12.95
C GLU A 32 10.23 7.43 12.75
N LEU A 33 9.63 7.77 11.60
CA LEU A 33 8.27 7.35 11.27
C LEU A 33 8.15 5.82 11.27
N ILE A 34 9.05 5.13 10.59
CA ILE A 34 9.04 3.67 10.47
C ILE A 34 9.22 3.00 11.83
N GLU A 35 10.13 3.51 12.65
CA GLU A 35 10.39 3.00 14.01
C GLU A 35 9.18 3.18 14.92
N ARG A 36 8.58 4.36 14.94
CA ARG A 36 7.37 4.64 15.71
C ARG A 36 6.19 3.77 15.30
N LEU A 37 5.98 3.55 13.98
CA LEU A 37 4.95 2.64 13.45
C LEU A 37 5.17 1.20 13.94
N ALA A 38 6.41 0.71 13.90
CA ALA A 38 6.76 -0.60 14.43
C ALA A 38 6.53 -0.68 15.96
N GLU A 39 6.72 0.43 16.70
CA GLU A 39 6.42 0.53 18.13
C GLU A 39 4.92 0.55 18.45
N ALA A 40 4.12 1.09 17.57
CA ALA A 40 2.67 1.05 17.66
C ALA A 40 2.07 -0.32 17.35
N GLY A 41 2.88 -1.31 16.92
CA GLY A 41 2.43 -2.68 16.64
C GLY A 41 2.25 -3.02 15.17
N VAL A 42 2.56 -2.10 14.25
CA VAL A 42 2.55 -2.39 12.80
C VAL A 42 3.59 -3.46 12.49
N ARG A 43 3.19 -4.49 11.74
CA ARG A 43 4.03 -5.66 11.46
C ARG A 43 4.57 -5.73 10.03
N VAL A 44 3.97 -5.01 9.09
CA VAL A 44 4.45 -4.90 7.72
C VAL A 44 4.48 -3.44 7.33
N ILE A 45 5.66 -2.92 6.99
CA ILE A 45 5.87 -1.51 6.67
C ILE A 45 6.59 -1.42 5.33
N GLU A 46 5.95 -0.78 4.36
CA GLU A 46 6.60 -0.43 3.10
C GLU A 46 7.48 0.79 3.33
N ALA A 47 8.76 0.53 3.61
CA ALA A 47 9.69 1.53 4.13
C ALA A 47 10.16 2.54 3.08
N THR A 48 10.31 2.09 1.83
CA THR A 48 10.85 2.93 0.74
C THR A 48 10.63 2.30 -0.65
N SER A 49 11.21 2.93 -1.67
CA SER A 49 11.20 2.44 -3.06
C SER A 49 12.58 2.58 -3.69
N PHE A 50 12.97 1.59 -4.48
CA PHE A 50 14.19 1.59 -5.29
C PHE A 50 13.92 2.01 -6.75
N VAL A 51 12.97 2.90 -6.95
CA VAL A 51 12.79 3.60 -8.22
C VAL A 51 13.91 4.62 -8.43
N SER A 52 14.17 4.97 -9.69
CA SER A 52 15.20 5.97 -9.99
C SER A 52 14.91 7.32 -9.32
N PRO A 53 15.86 7.91 -8.57
CA PRO A 53 15.71 9.23 -7.95
C PRO A 53 15.44 10.37 -8.96
N LYS A 54 15.74 10.15 -10.23
CA LYS A 54 15.41 11.10 -11.31
C LYS A 54 13.90 11.23 -11.51
N TRP A 55 13.14 10.15 -11.26
CA TRP A 55 11.69 10.12 -11.38
C TRP A 55 10.98 10.38 -10.06
N VAL A 56 11.55 9.88 -8.95
CA VAL A 56 10.98 10.03 -7.61
C VAL A 56 12.08 10.51 -6.65
N PRO A 57 12.43 11.80 -6.66
CA PRO A 57 13.48 12.35 -5.80
C PRO A 57 13.23 12.09 -4.31
N GLN A 58 11.96 12.06 -3.90
CA GLN A 58 11.54 11.78 -2.53
C GLN A 58 12.07 10.43 -1.99
N MET A 59 12.29 9.45 -2.86
CA MET A 59 12.78 8.11 -2.51
C MET A 59 14.28 7.93 -2.80
N GLY A 60 15.02 9.03 -3.05
CA GLY A 60 16.43 8.96 -3.40
C GLY A 60 17.36 8.52 -2.26
N ASP A 61 16.88 8.58 -1.03
CA ASP A 61 17.57 8.17 0.19
C ASP A 61 17.25 6.73 0.65
N ASN A 62 16.68 5.91 -0.23
CA ASN A 62 16.17 4.57 0.07
C ASN A 62 17.13 3.66 0.86
N THR A 63 18.38 3.59 0.44
CA THR A 63 19.41 2.80 1.12
C THR A 63 19.67 3.32 2.53
N ALA A 64 19.81 4.63 2.69
CA ALA A 64 20.04 5.26 4.00
C ALA A 64 18.84 5.03 4.95
N VAL A 65 17.61 5.09 4.45
CA VAL A 65 16.40 4.78 5.22
C VAL A 65 16.44 3.34 5.69
N LEU A 66 16.57 2.34 4.80
CA LEU A 66 16.53 0.92 5.18
C LEU A 66 17.68 0.50 6.11
N GLN A 67 18.87 1.06 5.90
CA GLN A 67 20.04 0.77 6.74
C GLN A 67 20.00 1.50 8.09
N GLY A 68 19.31 2.65 8.16
CA GLY A 68 19.21 3.46 9.38
C GLY A 68 18.16 2.95 10.38
N ILE A 69 17.21 2.11 9.96
CA ILE A 69 16.12 1.62 10.79
C ILE A 69 16.67 0.69 11.91
N GLN A 70 16.27 0.94 13.14
CA GLN A 70 16.41 -0.02 14.25
C GLN A 70 15.33 -1.10 14.12
N ARG A 71 15.70 -2.22 13.52
CA ARG A 71 14.76 -3.29 13.17
C ARG A 71 14.18 -3.97 14.39
N LYS A 72 12.87 -4.12 14.44
CA LYS A 72 12.17 -4.87 15.48
C LYS A 72 11.93 -6.32 15.05
N PRO A 73 12.13 -7.30 15.96
CA PRO A 73 11.74 -8.68 15.70
C PRO A 73 10.26 -8.81 15.34
N GLY A 74 9.96 -9.61 14.31
CA GLY A 74 8.60 -9.85 13.84
C GLY A 74 7.99 -8.70 13.03
N VAL A 75 8.78 -7.72 12.61
CA VAL A 75 8.38 -6.67 11.66
C VAL A 75 9.06 -6.91 10.31
N THR A 76 8.27 -6.89 9.25
CA THR A 76 8.73 -6.95 7.86
C THR A 76 8.87 -5.54 7.31
N TYR A 77 10.06 -5.21 6.83
CA TYR A 77 10.36 -3.95 6.17
C TYR A 77 10.48 -4.21 4.68
N THR A 78 9.49 -3.74 3.91
CA THR A 78 9.40 -4.00 2.48
C THR A 78 9.90 -2.82 1.65
N ALA A 79 10.26 -3.06 0.40
CA ALA A 79 10.64 -2.03 -0.55
C ALA A 79 10.06 -2.28 -1.94
N LEU A 80 9.51 -1.21 -2.55
CA LEU A 80 9.06 -1.28 -3.93
C LEU A 80 10.26 -1.36 -4.89
N SER A 81 10.28 -2.35 -5.77
CA SER A 81 11.40 -2.62 -6.70
C SER A 81 10.89 -2.67 -8.15
N PRO A 82 11.20 -1.67 -8.98
CA PRO A 82 10.65 -1.56 -10.34
C PRO A 82 11.34 -2.47 -11.37
N ASN A 83 12.50 -3.03 -11.04
CA ASN A 83 13.32 -3.86 -11.91
C ASN A 83 14.42 -4.58 -11.10
N LEU A 84 15.22 -5.40 -11.76
CA LEU A 84 16.27 -6.18 -11.12
C LEU A 84 17.33 -5.32 -10.39
N GLN A 85 17.73 -4.18 -10.97
CA GLN A 85 18.66 -3.25 -10.31
C GLN A 85 18.07 -2.69 -9.00
N GLY A 86 16.78 -2.33 -9.01
CA GLY A 86 16.08 -1.89 -7.79
C GLY A 86 15.97 -3.00 -6.76
N PHE A 87 15.73 -4.24 -7.20
CA PHE A 87 15.72 -5.42 -6.35
C PHE A 87 17.07 -5.65 -5.66
N ASP A 88 18.15 -5.65 -6.44
CA ASP A 88 19.52 -5.83 -5.89
C ASP A 88 19.83 -4.77 -4.83
N GLY A 89 19.49 -3.51 -5.11
CA GLY A 89 19.66 -2.41 -4.15
C GLY A 89 18.83 -2.61 -2.88
N ALA A 90 17.58 -3.05 -3.00
CA ALA A 90 16.69 -3.32 -1.85
C ALA A 90 17.23 -4.43 -0.96
N VAL A 91 17.70 -5.53 -1.58
CA VAL A 91 18.29 -6.67 -0.85
C VAL A 91 19.59 -6.26 -0.14
N GLN A 92 20.48 -5.55 -0.83
CA GLN A 92 21.72 -5.04 -0.24
C GLN A 92 21.49 -4.06 0.91
N ALA A 93 20.41 -3.26 0.84
CA ALA A 93 20.01 -2.39 1.92
C ALA A 93 19.27 -3.13 3.06
N GLY A 94 18.95 -4.42 2.86
CA GLY A 94 18.36 -5.28 3.88
C GLY A 94 16.83 -5.32 3.87
N ALA A 95 16.16 -5.10 2.76
CA ALA A 95 14.72 -5.36 2.66
C ALA A 95 14.41 -6.84 2.96
N ASN A 96 13.36 -7.12 3.76
CA ASN A 96 12.95 -8.48 4.06
C ASN A 96 11.96 -9.04 3.03
N GLU A 97 11.37 -8.16 2.26
CA GLU A 97 10.38 -8.42 1.25
C GLU A 97 10.47 -7.34 0.18
N VAL A 98 10.13 -7.66 -1.04
CA VAL A 98 10.04 -6.67 -2.12
C VAL A 98 8.65 -6.66 -2.72
N ALA A 99 8.28 -5.50 -3.29
CA ALA A 99 7.04 -5.36 -4.01
C ALA A 99 7.29 -5.00 -5.48
N ILE A 100 6.49 -5.57 -6.37
CA ILE A 100 6.39 -5.23 -7.78
C ILE A 100 4.98 -4.73 -8.09
N PHE A 101 4.77 -4.09 -9.23
CA PHE A 101 3.49 -3.47 -9.53
C PHE A 101 3.14 -3.57 -11.01
N GLY A 102 1.88 -3.83 -11.30
CA GLY A 102 1.26 -3.77 -12.60
C GLY A 102 0.07 -2.83 -12.59
N ALA A 103 -0.64 -2.75 -13.70
CA ALA A 103 -1.89 -2.01 -13.80
C ALA A 103 -2.93 -2.80 -14.59
N ALA A 104 -4.21 -2.57 -14.31
CA ALA A 104 -5.30 -3.13 -15.08
C ALA A 104 -5.74 -2.21 -16.23
N SER A 105 -4.99 -1.15 -16.56
CA SER A 105 -5.23 -0.21 -17.64
C SER A 105 -3.98 -0.05 -18.49
N GLU A 106 -4.10 -0.22 -19.81
CA GLU A 106 -3.00 -0.03 -20.76
C GLU A 106 -2.54 1.43 -20.81
N SER A 107 -3.47 2.37 -20.83
CA SER A 107 -3.13 3.80 -20.84
C SER A 107 -2.43 4.23 -19.58
N PHE A 108 -2.84 3.70 -18.43
CA PHE A 108 -2.18 3.97 -17.16
C PHE A 108 -0.76 3.36 -17.14
N SER A 109 -0.61 2.11 -17.56
CA SER A 109 0.70 1.46 -17.65
C SER A 109 1.67 2.27 -18.51
N ARG A 110 1.24 2.66 -19.73
CA ARG A 110 2.05 3.47 -20.64
C ARG A 110 2.45 4.82 -20.04
N LYS A 111 1.54 5.50 -19.35
CA LYS A 111 1.82 6.82 -18.75
C LYS A 111 2.65 6.74 -17.48
N ASN A 112 2.45 5.71 -16.66
CA ASN A 112 3.11 5.55 -15.37
C ASN A 112 4.53 4.96 -15.50
N ILE A 113 4.70 3.93 -16.35
CA ILE A 113 5.95 3.18 -16.46
C ILE A 113 6.46 3.01 -17.90
N ASN A 114 5.87 3.74 -18.83
CA ASN A 114 6.27 3.80 -20.25
C ASN A 114 6.36 2.43 -20.91
N CYS A 115 5.41 1.53 -20.65
CA CYS A 115 5.28 0.24 -21.32
C CYS A 115 3.84 -0.29 -21.23
N SER A 116 3.53 -1.30 -22.05
CA SER A 116 2.27 -2.04 -21.98
C SER A 116 2.19 -2.89 -20.72
N ILE A 117 0.98 -3.35 -20.36
CA ILE A 117 0.79 -4.30 -19.27
C ILE A 117 1.64 -5.55 -19.49
N ALA A 118 1.60 -6.13 -20.69
CA ALA A 118 2.36 -7.34 -21.02
C ALA A 118 3.88 -7.15 -20.90
N GLU A 119 4.40 -6.01 -21.35
CA GLU A 119 5.82 -5.65 -21.19
C GLU A 119 6.19 -5.44 -19.73
N SER A 120 5.31 -4.81 -18.92
CA SER A 120 5.55 -4.61 -17.50
C SER A 120 5.70 -5.95 -16.75
N LEU A 121 4.80 -6.88 -17.02
CA LEU A 121 4.84 -8.22 -16.42
C LEU A 121 6.15 -8.95 -16.76
N LYS A 122 6.57 -8.92 -18.02
CA LYS A 122 7.87 -9.49 -18.45
C LYS A 122 9.08 -8.85 -17.75
N ARG A 123 9.03 -7.54 -17.47
CA ARG A 123 10.10 -6.85 -16.72
C ARG A 123 10.22 -7.34 -15.28
N PHE A 124 9.17 -7.87 -14.70
CA PHE A 124 9.16 -8.36 -13.32
C PHE A 124 9.56 -9.84 -13.20
N GLU A 125 9.48 -10.64 -14.25
CA GLU A 125 9.94 -12.04 -14.23
C GLU A 125 11.36 -12.22 -13.67
N PRO A 126 12.39 -11.43 -14.10
CA PRO A 126 13.73 -11.52 -13.52
C PRO A 126 13.79 -11.16 -12.04
N VAL A 127 12.96 -10.20 -11.59
CA VAL A 127 12.88 -9.80 -10.18
C VAL A 127 12.35 -10.95 -9.34
N VAL A 128 11.23 -11.56 -9.75
CA VAL A 128 10.65 -12.68 -9.01
C VAL A 128 11.54 -13.90 -9.01
N SER A 129 12.22 -14.18 -10.15
CA SER A 129 13.19 -15.28 -10.23
C SER A 129 14.38 -15.08 -9.27
N ALA A 130 14.95 -13.87 -9.22
CA ALA A 130 16.05 -13.55 -8.32
C ALA A 130 15.60 -13.59 -6.85
N ALA A 131 14.41 -13.08 -6.55
CA ALA A 131 13.82 -13.11 -5.21
C ALA A 131 13.59 -14.55 -4.73
N SER A 132 13.06 -15.43 -5.60
CA SER A 132 12.87 -16.85 -5.31
C SER A 132 14.19 -17.55 -5.01
N ALA A 133 15.26 -17.25 -5.74
CA ALA A 133 16.59 -17.83 -5.51
C ALA A 133 17.20 -17.41 -4.15
N LEU A 134 16.78 -16.28 -3.60
CA LEU A 134 17.20 -15.75 -2.30
C LEU A 134 16.17 -15.95 -1.18
N GLU A 135 15.09 -16.68 -1.45
CA GLU A 135 13.97 -16.91 -0.54
C GLU A 135 13.32 -15.59 -0.01
N ILE A 136 13.37 -14.52 -0.82
CA ILE A 136 12.76 -13.23 -0.50
C ILE A 136 11.34 -13.21 -1.02
N PRO A 137 10.32 -12.99 -0.16
CA PRO A 137 8.93 -12.89 -0.60
C PRO A 137 8.72 -11.70 -1.54
N VAL A 138 7.87 -11.90 -2.57
CA VAL A 138 7.47 -10.84 -3.50
C VAL A 138 5.97 -10.58 -3.36
N ARG A 139 5.60 -9.33 -3.14
CA ARG A 139 4.22 -8.85 -3.16
C ARG A 139 3.91 -8.18 -4.49
N GLY A 140 2.71 -8.43 -5.06
CA GLY A 140 2.26 -7.79 -6.29
C GLY A 140 1.26 -6.67 -6.01
N TYR A 141 1.34 -5.55 -6.72
CA TYR A 141 0.30 -4.52 -6.76
C TYR A 141 -0.37 -4.49 -8.13
N VAL A 142 -1.69 -4.31 -8.17
CA VAL A 142 -2.44 -4.01 -9.41
C VAL A 142 -3.12 -2.66 -9.24
N SER A 143 -2.71 -1.67 -10.04
CA SER A 143 -3.32 -0.34 -10.05
C SER A 143 -4.56 -0.29 -10.96
N CYS A 144 -5.45 0.69 -10.70
CA CYS A 144 -6.65 0.95 -11.49
C CYS A 144 -7.66 -0.20 -11.50
N VAL A 145 -7.93 -0.84 -10.35
CA VAL A 145 -8.79 -2.04 -10.30
C VAL A 145 -10.29 -1.77 -10.42
N VAL A 146 -10.72 -0.52 -10.29
CA VAL A 146 -12.15 -0.12 -10.46
C VAL A 146 -12.29 0.91 -11.57
N GLY A 147 -11.37 1.86 -11.59
CA GLY A 147 -11.37 2.93 -12.57
C GLY A 147 -9.98 3.47 -12.88
N CYS A 148 -9.83 3.96 -14.11
CA CYS A 148 -8.63 4.57 -14.63
C CYS A 148 -8.90 6.03 -14.98
N PRO A 149 -7.98 6.98 -14.69
CA PRO A 149 -8.16 8.39 -15.02
C PRO A 149 -8.17 8.66 -16.53
N TYR A 150 -7.80 7.68 -17.36
CA TYR A 150 -7.69 7.81 -18.82
C TYR A 150 -8.71 6.95 -19.58
N GLU A 151 -9.06 5.78 -19.05
CA GLU A 151 -9.93 4.79 -19.72
C GLU A 151 -11.31 4.71 -19.07
N GLY A 152 -11.53 5.37 -17.92
CA GLY A 152 -12.79 5.27 -17.18
C GLY A 152 -12.92 3.94 -16.44
N ALA A 153 -14.07 3.30 -16.50
CA ALA A 153 -14.33 2.05 -15.79
C ALA A 153 -13.47 0.89 -16.30
N ILE A 154 -12.94 0.09 -15.40
CA ILE A 154 -12.12 -1.10 -15.70
C ILE A 154 -12.95 -2.36 -15.43
N ALA A 155 -12.93 -3.29 -16.37
CA ALA A 155 -13.66 -4.55 -16.25
C ALA A 155 -13.02 -5.44 -15.16
N PRO A 156 -13.82 -6.04 -14.25
CA PRO A 156 -13.31 -6.93 -13.21
C PRO A 156 -12.47 -8.11 -13.73
N GLU A 157 -12.81 -8.67 -14.88
CA GLU A 157 -12.09 -9.77 -15.51
C GLU A 157 -10.70 -9.39 -15.98
N GLN A 158 -10.51 -8.14 -16.41
CA GLN A 158 -9.19 -7.60 -16.77
C GLN A 158 -8.29 -7.49 -15.53
N VAL A 159 -8.84 -7.00 -14.42
CA VAL A 159 -8.16 -6.96 -13.13
C VAL A 159 -7.76 -8.37 -12.69
N ALA A 160 -8.71 -9.31 -12.73
CA ALA A 160 -8.48 -10.69 -12.35
C ALA A 160 -7.41 -11.37 -13.22
N SER A 161 -7.32 -11.03 -14.51
CA SER A 161 -6.27 -11.55 -15.39
C SER A 161 -4.87 -11.06 -15.02
N VAL A 162 -4.71 -9.76 -14.76
CA VAL A 162 -3.42 -9.18 -14.34
C VAL A 162 -3.01 -9.70 -12.97
N ALA A 163 -3.95 -9.73 -12.02
CA ALA A 163 -3.72 -10.24 -10.68
C ALA A 163 -3.29 -11.71 -10.70
N GLN A 164 -3.96 -12.55 -11.50
CA GLN A 164 -3.57 -13.96 -11.68
C GLN A 164 -2.16 -14.09 -12.24
N THR A 165 -1.79 -13.30 -13.25
CA THR A 165 -0.44 -13.36 -13.83
C THR A 165 0.63 -13.05 -12.78
N LEU A 166 0.42 -12.04 -11.93
CA LEU A 166 1.35 -11.74 -10.82
C LEU A 166 1.40 -12.89 -9.79
N PHE A 167 0.25 -13.48 -9.45
CA PHE A 167 0.19 -14.61 -8.53
C PHE A 167 0.89 -15.84 -9.09
N ASP A 168 0.63 -16.20 -10.36
CA ASP A 168 1.25 -17.33 -11.05
C ASP A 168 2.76 -17.13 -11.26
N MET A 169 3.21 -15.88 -11.40
CA MET A 169 4.63 -15.53 -11.45
C MET A 169 5.36 -15.84 -10.13
N GLY A 170 4.65 -15.88 -9.00
CA GLY A 170 5.20 -16.20 -7.69
C GLY A 170 4.99 -15.13 -6.61
N CYS A 171 4.17 -14.10 -6.86
CA CYS A 171 3.77 -13.18 -5.78
C CYS A 171 2.96 -13.93 -4.74
N TYR A 172 3.38 -13.85 -3.48
CA TYR A 172 2.70 -14.55 -2.38
C TYR A 172 1.33 -13.94 -2.03
N GLU A 173 1.13 -12.66 -2.40
CA GLU A 173 -0.06 -11.84 -2.17
C GLU A 173 -0.18 -10.79 -3.26
N VAL A 174 -1.42 -10.47 -3.68
CA VAL A 174 -1.69 -9.44 -4.69
C VAL A 174 -2.62 -8.38 -4.10
N SER A 175 -2.15 -7.13 -4.07
CA SER A 175 -2.90 -5.97 -3.60
C SER A 175 -3.63 -5.28 -4.75
N LEU A 176 -4.92 -5.04 -4.55
CA LEU A 176 -5.85 -4.53 -5.54
C LEU A 176 -6.10 -3.04 -5.26
N GLY A 177 -5.51 -2.16 -6.09
CA GLY A 177 -5.45 -0.72 -5.89
C GLY A 177 -6.55 0.06 -6.65
N ASP A 178 -7.50 0.64 -5.91
CA ASP A 178 -8.39 1.68 -6.41
C ASP A 178 -7.66 3.03 -6.44
N THR A 179 -6.80 3.18 -7.44
CA THR A 179 -5.78 4.23 -7.56
C THR A 179 -6.35 5.66 -7.52
N ILE A 180 -7.55 5.87 -8.01
CA ILE A 180 -8.20 7.19 -8.03
C ILE A 180 -9.36 7.28 -7.04
N GLY A 181 -9.63 6.23 -6.27
CA GLY A 181 -10.61 6.19 -5.20
C GLY A 181 -12.06 6.32 -5.67
N VAL A 182 -12.39 5.84 -6.88
CA VAL A 182 -13.75 5.91 -7.46
C VAL A 182 -14.62 4.70 -7.13
N GLY A 183 -14.03 3.70 -6.48
CA GLY A 183 -14.71 2.49 -6.07
C GLY A 183 -15.78 2.75 -5.01
N ASN A 184 -16.84 1.96 -5.09
CA ASN A 184 -17.87 1.85 -4.06
C ASN A 184 -18.04 0.37 -3.68
N PRO A 185 -18.73 0.05 -2.58
CA PRO A 185 -18.88 -1.33 -2.12
C PRO A 185 -19.30 -2.32 -3.21
N ALA A 186 -20.27 -1.96 -4.05
CA ALA A 186 -20.76 -2.86 -5.09
C ALA A 186 -19.73 -3.10 -6.22
N SER A 187 -18.98 -2.07 -6.64
CA SER A 187 -17.93 -2.23 -7.65
C SER A 187 -16.74 -3.01 -7.11
N VAL A 188 -16.36 -2.76 -5.87
CA VAL A 188 -15.28 -3.48 -5.18
C VAL A 188 -15.63 -4.96 -4.99
N GLN A 189 -16.85 -5.30 -4.55
CA GLN A 189 -17.27 -6.68 -4.40
C GLN A 189 -17.22 -7.44 -5.75
N ARG A 190 -17.74 -6.84 -6.84
CA ARG A 190 -17.65 -7.47 -8.17
C ARG A 190 -16.20 -7.73 -8.61
N MET A 191 -15.31 -6.80 -8.34
CA MET A 191 -13.88 -6.93 -8.64
C MET A 191 -13.24 -8.05 -7.79
N ILE A 192 -13.52 -8.08 -6.49
CA ILE A 192 -13.04 -9.14 -5.59
C ILE A 192 -13.56 -10.51 -6.04
N GLU A 193 -14.84 -10.64 -6.37
CA GLU A 193 -15.45 -11.88 -6.87
C GLU A 193 -14.75 -12.38 -8.14
N ALA A 194 -14.44 -11.49 -9.09
CA ALA A 194 -13.71 -11.87 -10.29
C ALA A 194 -12.31 -12.39 -9.98
N CYS A 195 -11.57 -11.71 -9.09
CA CYS A 195 -10.24 -12.13 -8.67
C CYS A 195 -10.28 -13.43 -7.85
N ALA A 196 -11.24 -13.59 -6.96
CA ALA A 196 -11.37 -14.77 -6.07
C ALA A 196 -11.73 -16.06 -6.83
N ARG A 197 -12.27 -15.96 -8.05
CA ARG A 197 -12.44 -17.15 -8.93
C ARG A 197 -11.11 -17.71 -9.43
N ARG A 198 -10.02 -16.96 -9.35
CA ARG A 198 -8.70 -17.30 -9.90
C ARG A 198 -7.60 -17.41 -8.84
N ILE A 199 -7.73 -16.67 -7.75
CA ILE A 199 -6.73 -16.55 -6.69
C ILE A 199 -7.43 -16.80 -5.35
N PRO A 200 -6.87 -17.61 -4.44
CA PRO A 200 -7.45 -17.78 -3.10
C PRO A 200 -7.64 -16.43 -2.41
N ILE A 201 -8.82 -16.19 -1.82
CA ILE A 201 -9.18 -14.90 -1.23
C ILE A 201 -8.17 -14.43 -0.17
N GLY A 202 -7.57 -15.33 0.59
CA GLY A 202 -6.52 -15.03 1.58
C GLY A 202 -5.17 -14.61 0.97
N LYS A 203 -5.07 -14.56 -0.37
CA LYS A 203 -3.91 -14.07 -1.11
C LYS A 203 -4.19 -12.74 -1.80
N LEU A 204 -5.37 -12.18 -1.57
CA LEU A 204 -5.76 -10.86 -2.07
C LEU A 204 -5.72 -9.84 -0.94
N ALA A 205 -5.26 -8.63 -1.25
CA ALA A 205 -5.26 -7.48 -0.36
C ALA A 205 -6.01 -6.30 -1.01
N GLY A 206 -6.58 -5.41 -0.20
CA GLY A 206 -7.25 -4.20 -0.67
C GLY A 206 -6.39 -2.97 -0.41
N HIS A 207 -6.25 -2.13 -1.43
CA HIS A 207 -5.58 -0.83 -1.37
C HIS A 207 -6.54 0.23 -1.92
N TYR A 208 -7.16 0.97 -1.03
CA TYR A 208 -8.24 1.89 -1.41
C TYR A 208 -7.89 3.33 -1.11
N HIS A 209 -7.95 4.18 -2.14
CA HIS A 209 -7.87 5.63 -1.96
C HIS A 209 -9.20 6.20 -1.47
N ASP A 210 -9.14 7.20 -0.61
CA ASP A 210 -10.31 7.82 0.05
C ASP A 210 -10.78 9.11 -0.63
N THR A 211 -10.49 9.27 -1.92
CA THR A 211 -10.80 10.48 -2.71
C THR A 211 -12.25 10.92 -2.57
N TYR A 212 -13.19 9.99 -2.59
CA TYR A 212 -14.61 10.26 -2.44
C TYR A 212 -15.18 9.79 -1.09
N GLY A 213 -14.32 9.51 -0.10
CA GLY A 213 -14.72 9.08 1.22
C GLY A 213 -15.32 7.67 1.30
N MET A 214 -15.03 6.83 0.29
CA MET A 214 -15.59 5.48 0.20
C MET A 214 -14.66 4.38 0.70
N ALA A 215 -13.40 4.67 1.01
CA ALA A 215 -12.41 3.64 1.33
C ALA A 215 -12.81 2.77 2.53
N ILE A 216 -13.32 3.35 3.60
CA ILE A 216 -13.80 2.61 4.78
C ILE A 216 -14.99 1.71 4.45
N ALA A 217 -15.94 2.18 3.63
CA ALA A 217 -17.05 1.35 3.16
C ALA A 217 -16.57 0.21 2.25
N ASN A 218 -15.57 0.46 1.41
CA ASN A 218 -14.94 -0.55 0.54
C ASN A 218 -14.19 -1.61 1.36
N ILE A 219 -13.48 -1.21 2.42
CA ILE A 219 -12.85 -2.14 3.37
C ILE A 219 -13.89 -3.03 4.03
N TYR A 220 -14.99 -2.45 4.53
CA TYR A 220 -16.05 -3.24 5.15
C TYR A 220 -16.68 -4.24 4.17
N ALA A 221 -16.94 -3.82 2.92
CA ALA A 221 -17.44 -4.72 1.89
C ALA A 221 -16.44 -5.85 1.54
N SER A 222 -15.14 -5.54 1.58
CA SER A 222 -14.07 -6.51 1.35
C SER A 222 -13.97 -7.54 2.49
N LEU A 223 -14.13 -7.10 3.75
CA LEU A 223 -14.23 -7.99 4.91
C LEU A 223 -15.40 -8.96 4.76
N GLN A 224 -16.55 -8.49 4.27
CA GLN A 224 -17.72 -9.33 3.99
C GLN A 224 -17.46 -10.39 2.90
N SER A 225 -16.56 -10.09 1.97
CA SER A 225 -16.09 -11.02 0.93
C SER A 225 -15.01 -11.99 1.44
N GLY A 226 -14.54 -11.83 2.68
CA GLY A 226 -13.53 -12.70 3.29
C GLY A 226 -12.09 -12.21 3.14
N MET A 227 -11.85 -11.02 2.63
CA MET A 227 -10.51 -10.43 2.62
C MET A 227 -10.09 -10.04 4.04
N ALA A 228 -8.80 -10.23 4.34
CA ALA A 228 -8.22 -9.97 5.67
C ALA A 228 -6.88 -9.23 5.61
N VAL A 229 -6.56 -8.58 4.50
CA VAL A 229 -5.35 -7.78 4.32
C VAL A 229 -5.69 -6.45 3.67
N PHE A 230 -5.24 -5.35 4.27
CA PHE A 230 -5.47 -4.01 3.73
C PHE A 230 -4.23 -3.15 3.83
N ASP A 231 -3.96 -2.38 2.78
CA ASP A 231 -2.98 -1.32 2.77
C ASP A 231 -3.63 -0.04 3.31
N ALA A 232 -2.92 0.66 4.14
CA ALA A 232 -3.35 1.94 4.68
C ALA A 232 -2.13 2.83 4.96
N SER A 233 -2.35 4.11 5.14
CA SER A 233 -1.30 5.10 5.35
C SER A 233 -1.60 5.94 6.59
N VAL A 234 -0.69 5.97 7.55
CA VAL A 234 -0.82 6.80 8.75
C VAL A 234 -1.12 8.26 8.38
N ALA A 235 -2.00 8.91 9.15
CA ALA A 235 -2.49 10.27 8.90
C ALA A 235 -3.15 10.46 7.51
N GLY A 236 -3.48 9.38 6.78
CA GLY A 236 -3.93 9.47 5.39
C GLY A 236 -2.87 10.10 4.48
N LEU A 237 -1.59 9.84 4.75
CA LEU A 237 -0.50 10.30 3.90
C LEU A 237 -0.65 9.75 2.49
N GLY A 238 -0.38 10.59 1.49
CA GLY A 238 -0.49 10.26 0.09
C GLY A 238 -1.27 11.32 -0.68
N GLY A 239 -1.25 11.18 -1.95
CA GLY A 239 -2.01 11.95 -2.92
C GLY A 239 -2.05 11.16 -4.20
N CYS A 240 -2.98 11.46 -5.07
CA CYS A 240 -2.98 10.87 -6.40
C CYS A 240 -2.55 11.94 -7.40
N PRO A 241 -1.36 11.85 -8.01
CA PRO A 241 -0.93 12.83 -9.00
C PRO A 241 -1.83 12.82 -10.26
N TYR A 242 -2.63 11.77 -10.41
CA TYR A 242 -3.55 11.57 -11.53
C TYR A 242 -4.98 12.03 -11.26
N ALA A 243 -5.31 12.40 -10.00
CA ALA A 243 -6.62 12.91 -9.62
C ALA A 243 -6.43 14.20 -8.82
N GLN A 244 -6.68 15.34 -9.46
CA GLN A 244 -6.58 16.66 -8.84
C GLN A 244 -7.54 16.74 -7.64
N GLY A 245 -7.03 17.06 -6.43
CA GLY A 245 -7.82 17.10 -5.20
C GLY A 245 -8.04 15.75 -4.51
N ALA A 246 -7.44 14.67 -4.99
CA ALA A 246 -7.52 13.36 -4.35
C ALA A 246 -6.84 13.37 -2.98
N SER A 247 -7.53 12.84 -1.97
CA SER A 247 -7.00 12.71 -0.59
C SER A 247 -5.90 11.65 -0.46
N GLY A 248 -5.79 10.73 -1.43
CA GLY A 248 -4.84 9.63 -1.40
C GLY A 248 -5.32 8.43 -0.57
N ASN A 249 -4.40 7.76 0.08
CA ASN A 249 -4.66 6.54 0.83
C ASN A 249 -5.68 6.73 1.96
N VAL A 250 -6.42 5.67 2.28
CA VAL A 250 -7.19 5.59 3.52
C VAL A 250 -6.24 5.71 4.73
N ALA A 251 -6.67 6.43 5.75
CA ALA A 251 -5.88 6.58 6.97
C ALA A 251 -5.85 5.28 7.78
N THR A 252 -4.67 4.87 8.23
CA THR A 252 -4.50 3.66 9.05
C THR A 252 -5.30 3.75 10.34
N GLU A 253 -5.35 4.91 10.96
CA GLU A 253 -6.14 5.17 12.17
C GLU A 253 -7.64 4.94 11.96
N ASP A 254 -8.18 5.35 10.80
CA ASP A 254 -9.60 5.17 10.48
C ASP A 254 -9.92 3.69 10.24
N VAL A 255 -8.98 2.95 9.63
CA VAL A 255 -9.09 1.49 9.42
C VAL A 255 -9.02 0.74 10.75
N VAL A 256 -8.04 1.03 11.59
CA VAL A 256 -7.89 0.38 12.90
C VAL A 256 -9.11 0.68 13.78
N TYR A 257 -9.61 1.92 13.78
CA TYR A 257 -10.82 2.30 14.52
C TYR A 257 -12.05 1.48 14.09
N LEU A 258 -12.24 1.28 12.76
CA LEU A 258 -13.29 0.40 12.24
C LEU A 258 -13.13 -1.03 12.77
N LEU A 259 -11.92 -1.59 12.64
CA LEU A 259 -11.64 -3.00 12.97
C LEU A 259 -11.80 -3.26 14.46
N ASP A 260 -11.31 -2.36 15.32
CA ASP A 260 -11.49 -2.44 16.78
C ASP A 260 -12.98 -2.41 17.15
N GLY A 261 -13.77 -1.53 16.50
CA GLY A 261 -15.22 -1.45 16.68
C GLY A 261 -15.97 -2.73 16.26
N LEU A 262 -15.40 -3.50 15.34
CA LEU A 262 -15.93 -4.80 14.89
C LEU A 262 -15.40 -5.98 15.71
N GLY A 263 -14.51 -5.76 16.68
CA GLY A 263 -13.85 -6.81 17.44
C GLY A 263 -12.83 -7.62 16.63
N ILE A 264 -12.25 -7.02 15.58
CA ILE A 264 -11.26 -7.65 14.69
C ILE A 264 -9.86 -7.22 15.13
N GLU A 265 -9.00 -8.19 15.43
CA GLU A 265 -7.64 -7.93 15.88
C GLU A 265 -6.73 -7.43 14.76
N THR A 266 -5.98 -6.35 15.01
CA THR A 266 -4.88 -5.88 14.17
C THR A 266 -3.51 -6.01 14.85
N GLY A 267 -3.49 -5.98 16.18
CA GLY A 267 -2.29 -5.90 16.99
C GLY A 267 -1.67 -4.49 17.04
N ILE A 268 -2.37 -3.47 16.53
CA ILE A 268 -1.92 -2.09 16.48
C ILE A 268 -2.55 -1.30 17.64
N ASP A 269 -1.73 -0.54 18.36
CA ASP A 269 -2.15 0.40 19.39
C ASP A 269 -2.67 1.70 18.73
N LEU A 270 -3.98 1.88 18.70
CA LEU A 270 -4.62 2.99 18.03
C LEU A 270 -4.25 4.35 18.65
N ALA A 271 -4.03 4.42 19.97
CA ALA A 271 -3.65 5.68 20.62
C ALA A 271 -2.23 6.10 20.22
N LYS A 272 -1.29 5.16 20.21
CA LYS A 272 0.07 5.42 19.70
C LYS A 272 0.04 5.79 18.22
N LEU A 273 -0.74 5.09 17.42
CA LEU A 273 -0.87 5.38 15.99
C LEU A 273 -1.41 6.79 15.74
N ALA A 274 -2.44 7.22 16.47
CA ALA A 274 -2.99 8.58 16.39
C ALA A 274 -1.92 9.64 16.74
N ALA A 275 -1.14 9.42 17.79
CA ALA A 275 -0.03 10.31 18.15
C ALA A 275 1.06 10.37 17.07
N ILE A 276 1.34 9.26 16.38
CA ILE A 276 2.27 9.22 15.24
C ILE A 276 1.71 10.03 14.07
N GLY A 277 0.42 9.88 13.78
CA GLY A 277 -0.25 10.64 12.72
C GLY A 277 -0.21 12.15 12.95
N ASP A 278 -0.39 12.59 14.17
CA ASP A 278 -0.27 14.01 14.54
C ASP A 278 1.17 14.51 14.44
N TRP A 279 2.13 13.72 14.96
CA TRP A 279 3.54 14.02 14.90
C TRP A 279 4.05 14.15 13.44
N ILE A 280 3.78 13.17 12.58
CA ILE A 280 4.27 13.22 11.19
C ILE A 280 3.63 14.38 10.43
N SER A 281 2.34 14.63 10.63
CA SER A 281 1.63 15.75 10.01
C SER A 281 2.27 17.08 10.38
N THR A 282 2.65 17.25 11.65
CA THR A 282 3.37 18.43 12.14
C THR A 282 4.78 18.51 11.53
N ALA A 283 5.52 17.40 11.51
CA ALA A 283 6.89 17.35 11.00
C ALA A 283 7.03 17.72 9.52
N ILE A 284 6.00 17.39 8.71
CA ILE A 284 5.99 17.71 7.28
C ILE A 284 5.09 18.91 6.92
N ASN A 285 4.57 19.60 7.94
CA ASN A 285 3.67 20.76 7.80
C ASN A 285 2.45 20.44 6.90
N ARG A 286 1.76 19.32 7.16
CA ARG A 286 0.59 18.86 6.43
C ARG A 286 -0.58 18.62 7.40
N PRO A 287 -1.83 18.97 7.02
CA PRO A 287 -3.00 18.58 7.84
C PRO A 287 -3.12 17.06 7.99
N ASN A 288 -3.39 16.60 9.20
CA ASN A 288 -3.68 15.19 9.44
C ASN A 288 -5.00 14.80 8.76
N GLY A 289 -4.94 13.85 7.82
CA GLY A 289 -6.10 13.36 7.07
C GLY A 289 -6.97 12.36 7.83
N ALA A 290 -6.42 11.72 8.89
CA ALA A 290 -7.14 10.73 9.67
C ALA A 290 -8.27 11.35 10.50
N LYS A 291 -9.50 10.89 10.29
CA LYS A 291 -10.68 11.39 11.05
C LYS A 291 -10.63 10.86 12.49
N ALA A 292 -10.41 9.55 12.66
CA ALA A 292 -10.28 8.92 13.97
C ALA A 292 -9.05 9.45 14.72
N GLY A 293 -7.89 9.57 14.06
CA GLY A 293 -6.66 10.08 14.66
C GLY A 293 -6.85 11.47 15.28
N ARG A 294 -7.40 12.41 14.52
CA ARG A 294 -7.71 13.77 15.01
C ARG A 294 -8.67 13.76 16.20
N ALA A 295 -9.75 12.95 16.11
CA ALA A 295 -10.73 12.87 17.19
C ALA A 295 -10.14 12.29 18.47
N ILE A 296 -9.20 11.36 18.38
CA ILE A 296 -8.51 10.78 19.54
C ILE A 296 -7.56 11.80 20.17
N CYS A 297 -6.70 12.45 19.37
CA CYS A 297 -5.74 13.44 19.85
C CYS A 297 -6.41 14.65 20.52
N THR A 298 -7.62 15.07 20.09
CA THR A 298 -8.35 16.18 20.71
C THR A 298 -9.04 15.82 22.03
N ARG A 299 -9.20 14.52 22.34
CA ARG A 299 -9.83 14.05 23.60
C ARG A 299 -8.84 13.74 24.71
N THR A 300 -7.54 13.68 24.38
CA THR A 300 -6.50 13.49 25.40
C THR A 300 -6.22 14.85 26.03
N PRO A 301 -6.45 15.05 27.35
CA PRO A 301 -6.21 16.33 28.04
C PRO A 301 -4.73 16.69 28.11
#